data_01ca6365fe9cf62fdaae5fb26d3a1b54
#
_entry.id   01ca6365fe9cf62fdaae5fb26d3a1b54
#
_cell.length_a   1.000
_cell.length_b   1.000
_cell.length_c   1.000
_cell.angle_alpha   90.00
_cell.angle_beta   90.00
_cell.angle_gamma   90.00
#
_symmetry.space_group_name_H-M   'P 1'
#
loop_
_entity.id
_entity.type
_entity.pdbx_description
1 polymer ?
#
loop_
_entity_poly.entity_id
_entity_poly.type
_entity_poly.pdbx_seq_one_letter_code
_entity_poly.pdbx_strand_id
1 'polypeptide(L)'
;MSTKTTRGKKAGKDFASLTVKDVMNTQVQFAFLKTKGDVIASLMIEGFGAVPVVNGGRRLAGIVSEHDLLAAIDDGHELGRITAADIMTGNPYSVRMETTLGTLVHVLRASDLVRVPVVDANDKLVGIVARRDLLRTYLAGNSSKGK
;
A
#
# COMPACT_ATOMS: atom_id res chain seq x y z
N MET A 1 -5.06 29.35 15.33
CA MET A 1 -5.30 29.23 15.45
C MET A 1 -5.62 29.14 15.21
N SER A 2 -5.61 29.19 14.90
CA SER A 2 -5.91 29.12 14.86
C SER A 2 -6.17 29.00 14.41
N THR A 3 -6.10 29.12 14.05
CA THR A 3 -6.40 28.94 13.88
C THR A 3 -6.67 28.57 13.43
N LYS A 4 -6.56 28.63 13.19
CA LYS A 4 -6.85 28.20 12.92
C LYS A 4 -7.43 28.10 12.55
N THR A 5 -7.28 28.21 12.36
CA THR A 5 -7.87 27.95 12.18
C THR A 5 -8.39 27.85 11.58
N THR A 6 -8.35 28.34 11.34
CA THR A 6 -8.85 28.01 10.99
C THR A 6 -9.06 27.77 10.16
N ARG A 7 -8.78 27.60 9.83
CA ARG A 7 -8.90 27.02 9.09
C ARG A 7 -9.70 26.63 8.60
N GLY A 8 -10.05 26.67 8.23
CA GLY A 8 -10.81 26.29 7.92
C GLY A 8 -11.19 25.84 7.46
N LYS A 9 -11.49 25.48 7.44
CA LYS A 9 -11.97 24.75 7.02
C LYS A 9 -12.80 24.57 6.44
N LYS A 10 -12.86 24.93 6.16
CA LYS A 10 -13.51 24.59 5.41
C LYS A 10 -14.23 23.59 5.15
N ALA A 11 -14.59 23.90 4.90
CA ALA A 11 -15.48 22.90 4.45
C ALA A 11 -14.81 21.56 4.30
N GLY A 12 -13.64 21.51 3.86
CA GLY A 12 -12.92 20.25 3.71
C GLY A 12 -12.23 19.85 4.99
N LYS A 13 -11.88 18.59 5.08
CA LYS A 13 -11.07 18.10 6.17
C LYS A 13 -9.63 18.47 5.92
N ASP A 14 -8.89 18.66 7.00
CA ASP A 14 -7.45 18.75 6.92
C ASP A 14 -6.90 17.46 6.33
N PHE A 15 -5.80 17.58 5.62
CA PHE A 15 -5.14 16.39 5.08
C PHE A 15 -4.92 15.33 6.17
N ALA A 16 -4.40 15.74 7.33
CA ALA A 16 -4.06 14.78 8.39
C ALA A 16 -5.28 14.06 8.96
N SER A 17 -6.46 14.65 8.87
CA SER A 17 -7.68 14.03 9.38
C SER A 17 -8.43 13.20 8.35
N LEU A 18 -8.02 13.24 7.08
CA LEU A 18 -8.53 12.29 6.09
C LEU A 18 -8.13 10.88 6.49
N THR A 19 -8.83 9.89 5.99
CA THR A 19 -8.52 8.50 6.29
C THR A 19 -7.99 7.78 5.07
N VAL A 20 -7.39 6.63 5.32
CA VAL A 20 -6.87 5.76 4.27
C VAL A 20 -7.97 5.44 3.25
N LYS A 21 -9.19 5.22 3.71
CA LYS A 21 -10.33 4.95 2.84
C LYS A 21 -10.51 6.03 1.78
N ASP A 22 -10.23 7.28 2.11
CA ASP A 22 -10.42 8.42 1.21
C ASP A 22 -9.44 8.42 0.04
N VAL A 23 -8.30 7.74 0.18
CA VAL A 23 -7.21 7.85 -0.80
C VAL A 23 -6.73 6.51 -1.35
N MET A 24 -7.08 5.39 -0.73
CA MET A 24 -6.58 4.08 -1.15
C MET A 24 -7.07 3.72 -2.54
N ASN A 25 -6.26 2.92 -3.23
CA ASN A 25 -6.67 2.33 -4.49
C ASN A 25 -7.32 0.98 -4.19
N THR A 26 -8.59 0.82 -4.61
CA THR A 26 -9.32 -0.42 -4.36
C THR A 26 -9.12 -1.45 -5.48
N GLN A 27 -8.58 -1.03 -6.62
CA GLN A 27 -8.28 -1.96 -7.70
C GLN A 27 -6.86 -2.49 -7.54
N VAL A 28 -6.65 -3.20 -6.43
CA VAL A 28 -5.34 -3.71 -6.10
C VAL A 28 -5.12 -5.08 -6.73
N GLN A 29 -3.98 -5.23 -7.38
CA GLN A 29 -3.56 -6.55 -7.87
C GLN A 29 -2.92 -7.30 -6.71
N PHE A 30 -3.18 -8.60 -6.66
CA PHE A 30 -2.63 -9.43 -5.60
C PHE A 30 -2.33 -10.82 -6.14
N ALA A 31 -1.58 -11.58 -5.36
CA ALA A 31 -1.24 -12.96 -5.69
C ALA A 31 -1.74 -13.85 -4.57
N PHE A 32 -1.87 -15.13 -4.88
CA PHE A 32 -2.13 -16.15 -3.86
C PHE A 32 -0.82 -16.79 -3.44
N LEU A 33 -0.84 -17.54 -2.35
CA LEU A 33 0.36 -18.18 -1.83
C LEU A 33 1.07 -19.05 -2.86
N LYS A 34 0.31 -19.68 -3.76
CA LYS A 34 0.86 -20.59 -4.77
C LYS A 34 1.12 -19.94 -6.11
N THR A 35 0.88 -18.63 -6.24
CA THR A 35 1.14 -17.94 -7.50
C THR A 35 2.65 -17.97 -7.80
N LYS A 36 3.00 -18.26 -9.04
CA LYS A 36 4.40 -18.41 -9.45
C LYS A 36 5.09 -17.06 -9.53
N GLY A 37 6.39 -17.07 -9.27
CA GLY A 37 7.19 -15.85 -9.25
C GLY A 37 7.19 -15.08 -10.56
N ASP A 38 7.17 -15.77 -11.71
CA ASP A 38 7.13 -15.11 -13.00
C ASP A 38 5.81 -14.39 -13.24
N VAL A 39 4.70 -14.92 -12.73
CA VAL A 39 3.40 -14.26 -12.82
C VAL A 39 3.44 -12.99 -11.97
N ILE A 40 4.03 -13.06 -10.78
CA ILE A 40 4.15 -11.90 -9.89
C ILE A 40 5.02 -10.83 -10.55
N ALA A 41 6.12 -11.23 -11.17
CA ALA A 41 6.99 -10.29 -11.88
C ALA A 41 6.22 -9.56 -12.98
N SER A 42 5.38 -10.27 -13.73
CA SER A 42 4.55 -9.65 -14.76
C SER A 42 3.60 -8.61 -14.19
N LEU A 43 2.99 -8.90 -13.05
CA LEU A 43 2.12 -7.93 -12.38
C LEU A 43 2.88 -6.66 -12.00
N MET A 44 4.12 -6.81 -11.55
CA MET A 44 4.93 -5.66 -11.15
C MET A 44 5.32 -4.78 -12.33
N ILE A 45 5.66 -5.40 -13.45
CA ILE A 45 6.04 -4.66 -14.66
C ILE A 45 4.88 -3.77 -15.11
N GLU A 46 3.66 -4.23 -14.93
CA GLU A 46 2.49 -3.50 -15.40
C GLU A 46 2.02 -2.40 -14.48
N GLY A 47 2.51 -2.32 -13.26
CA GLY A 47 2.02 -1.21 -12.47
C GLY A 47 2.45 -1.06 -11.04
N PHE A 48 2.83 -2.12 -10.35
CA PHE A 48 3.04 -2.02 -8.91
C PHE A 48 4.43 -2.53 -8.53
N GLY A 49 5.13 -1.74 -7.72
CA GLY A 49 6.44 -2.13 -7.21
C GLY A 49 6.39 -3.18 -6.11
N ALA A 50 5.19 -3.55 -5.68
CA ALA A 50 5.00 -4.58 -4.68
C ALA A 50 3.63 -5.21 -4.90
N VAL A 51 3.52 -6.52 -4.64
CA VAL A 51 2.29 -7.26 -4.83
C VAL A 51 1.90 -7.93 -3.52
N PRO A 52 0.75 -7.56 -2.95
CA PRO A 52 0.25 -8.26 -1.76
C PRO A 52 -0.07 -9.70 -2.07
N VAL A 53 0.16 -10.57 -1.09
CA VAL A 53 -0.13 -12.00 -1.21
C VAL A 53 -1.20 -12.36 -0.20
N VAL A 54 -2.22 -13.05 -0.67
CA VAL A 54 -3.36 -13.41 0.19
C VAL A 54 -3.53 -14.93 0.21
N ASN A 55 -4.20 -15.42 1.25
CA ASN A 55 -4.58 -16.83 1.34
C ASN A 55 -5.94 -17.04 0.65
N GLY A 56 -6.48 -18.25 0.76
CA GLY A 56 -7.73 -18.61 0.11
C GLY A 56 -8.93 -17.78 0.55
N GLY A 57 -8.88 -17.20 1.75
CA GLY A 57 -9.94 -16.32 2.24
C GLY A 57 -9.70 -14.84 1.99
N ARG A 58 -8.76 -14.52 1.13
CA ARG A 58 -8.33 -13.15 0.82
C ARG A 58 -7.72 -12.41 2.01
N ARG A 59 -7.31 -13.12 3.02
CA ARG A 59 -6.59 -12.52 4.14
C ARG A 59 -5.15 -12.27 3.74
N LEU A 60 -4.65 -11.11 4.14
CA LEU A 60 -3.28 -10.73 3.83
C LEU A 60 -2.30 -11.68 4.50
N ALA A 61 -1.42 -12.29 3.70
CA ALA A 61 -0.43 -13.24 4.19
C ALA A 61 0.99 -12.72 4.05
N GLY A 62 1.24 -11.88 3.05
CA GLY A 62 2.58 -11.39 2.81
C GLY A 62 2.59 -10.32 1.74
N ILE A 63 3.80 -9.93 1.36
CA ILE A 63 4.00 -8.99 0.26
C ILE A 63 5.29 -9.38 -0.45
N VAL A 64 5.28 -9.28 -1.78
CA VAL A 64 6.46 -9.53 -2.61
C VAL A 64 6.87 -8.20 -3.22
N SER A 65 8.13 -7.83 -3.06
CA SER A 65 8.70 -6.62 -3.63
C SER A 65 9.59 -6.95 -4.83
N GLU A 66 9.95 -5.92 -5.57
CA GLU A 66 10.93 -6.07 -6.66
C GLU A 66 12.24 -6.66 -6.11
N HIS A 67 12.65 -6.20 -4.94
CA HIS A 67 13.86 -6.70 -4.31
C HIS A 67 13.78 -8.22 -4.04
N ASP A 68 12.62 -8.71 -3.61
CA ASP A 68 12.44 -10.14 -3.34
C ASP A 68 12.64 -10.96 -4.60
N LEU A 69 12.13 -10.49 -5.74
CA LEU A 69 12.28 -11.19 -7.01
C LEU A 69 13.73 -11.16 -7.50
N LEU A 70 14.38 -10.01 -7.36
CA LEU A 70 15.79 -9.89 -7.75
C LEU A 70 16.67 -10.79 -6.89
N ALA A 71 16.38 -10.88 -5.60
CA ALA A 71 17.13 -11.76 -4.70
C ALA A 71 16.96 -13.23 -5.11
N ALA A 72 15.74 -13.62 -5.49
CA ALA A 72 15.50 -14.99 -5.94
C ALA A 72 16.31 -15.31 -7.21
N ILE A 73 16.35 -14.39 -8.16
CA ILE A 73 17.13 -14.55 -9.38
C ILE A 73 18.62 -14.65 -9.05
N ASP A 74 19.11 -13.78 -8.19
CA ASP A 74 20.51 -13.75 -7.80
C ASP A 74 20.93 -15.06 -7.11
N ASP A 75 20.00 -15.65 -6.37
CA ASP A 75 20.23 -16.93 -5.69
C ASP A 75 20.11 -18.13 -6.64
N GLY A 76 19.85 -17.91 -7.91
CA GLY A 76 19.81 -18.98 -8.91
C GLY A 76 18.47 -19.62 -9.10
N HIS A 77 17.41 -19.06 -8.57
CA HIS A 77 16.07 -19.62 -8.74
C HIS A 77 15.47 -19.19 -10.06
N GLU A 78 14.73 -20.11 -10.69
CA GLU A 78 13.88 -19.76 -11.83
C GLU A 78 12.54 -19.30 -11.28
N LEU A 79 12.11 -18.10 -11.66
CA LEU A 79 10.89 -17.53 -11.10
C LEU A 79 9.65 -18.39 -11.35
N GLY A 80 9.60 -19.09 -12.47
CA GLY A 80 8.47 -19.97 -12.78
C GLY A 80 8.42 -21.23 -11.93
N ARG A 81 9.44 -21.48 -11.11
CA ARG A 81 9.49 -22.67 -10.27
C ARG A 81 9.34 -22.38 -8.79
N ILE A 82 9.20 -21.12 -8.43
CA ILE A 82 8.99 -20.72 -7.03
C ILE A 82 7.65 -20.03 -6.91
N THR A 83 7.13 -19.99 -5.69
CA THR A 83 5.82 -19.41 -5.43
C THR A 83 5.95 -18.16 -4.58
N ALA A 84 4.84 -17.40 -4.51
CA ALA A 84 4.77 -16.23 -3.62
C ALA A 84 5.16 -16.59 -2.20
N ALA A 85 4.67 -17.72 -1.70
CA ALA A 85 4.97 -18.16 -0.34
C ALA A 85 6.46 -18.35 -0.10
N ASP A 86 7.20 -18.75 -1.16
CA ASP A 86 8.64 -19.00 -1.03
C ASP A 86 9.45 -17.72 -0.88
N ILE A 87 8.97 -16.61 -1.42
CA ILE A 87 9.78 -15.39 -1.54
C ILE A 87 9.17 -14.17 -0.85
N MET A 88 7.92 -14.24 -0.41
CA MET A 88 7.25 -13.10 0.22
C MET A 88 7.84 -12.77 1.58
N THR A 89 7.69 -11.52 1.98
CA THR A 89 7.85 -11.14 3.37
C THR A 89 6.53 -11.43 4.06
N GLY A 90 6.55 -12.31 5.06
CA GLY A 90 5.35 -12.67 5.80
C GLY A 90 4.99 -11.59 6.81
N ASN A 91 3.73 -11.58 7.21
CA ASN A 91 3.23 -10.66 8.23
C ASN A 91 3.59 -9.21 7.91
N PRO A 92 3.21 -8.70 6.74
CA PRO A 92 3.60 -7.36 6.32
C PRO A 92 2.84 -6.30 7.13
N TYR A 93 3.45 -5.11 7.22
CA TYR A 93 2.75 -3.98 7.80
C TYR A 93 1.51 -3.68 6.96
N SER A 94 0.39 -3.43 7.61
CA SER A 94 -0.86 -3.06 6.93
C SER A 94 -1.58 -2.03 7.76
N VAL A 95 -2.54 -1.35 7.13
CA VAL A 95 -3.36 -0.35 7.81
C VAL A 95 -4.83 -0.65 7.57
N ARG A 96 -5.67 -0.03 8.39
CA ARG A 96 -7.12 -0.12 8.25
C ARG A 96 -7.63 1.08 7.48
N MET A 97 -8.84 0.96 6.97
CA MET A 97 -9.48 2.05 6.23
C MET A 97 -9.68 3.28 7.09
N GLU A 98 -9.84 3.10 8.40
CA GLU A 98 -10.10 4.19 9.34
C GLU A 98 -8.83 4.90 9.80
N THR A 99 -7.67 4.37 9.49
CA THR A 99 -6.41 5.00 9.86
C THR A 99 -6.32 6.39 9.24
N THR A 100 -5.96 7.40 10.02
CA THR A 100 -5.82 8.75 9.49
C THR A 100 -4.56 8.89 8.65
N LEU A 101 -4.58 9.80 7.70
CA LEU A 101 -3.41 10.05 6.88
C LEU A 101 -2.28 10.64 7.70
N GLY A 102 -2.59 11.41 8.73
CA GLY A 102 -1.56 11.90 9.64
C GLY A 102 -0.77 10.78 10.28
N THR A 103 -1.47 9.75 10.77
CA THR A 103 -0.81 8.58 11.34
C THR A 103 0.00 7.84 10.28
N LEU A 104 -0.57 7.65 9.10
CA LEU A 104 0.11 6.91 8.03
C LEU A 104 1.38 7.64 7.58
N VAL A 105 1.33 8.95 7.41
CA VAL A 105 2.50 9.74 7.04
C VAL A 105 3.61 9.55 8.07
N HIS A 106 3.23 9.59 9.35
CA HIS A 106 4.20 9.43 10.43
C HIS A 106 4.90 8.06 10.34
N VAL A 107 4.12 7.01 10.11
CA VAL A 107 4.66 5.66 9.98
C VAL A 107 5.56 5.54 8.74
N LEU A 108 5.12 6.06 7.61
CA LEU A 108 5.90 5.97 6.37
C LEU A 108 7.18 6.78 6.43
N ARG A 109 7.16 7.90 7.17
CA ARG A 109 8.36 8.69 7.36
C ARG A 109 9.42 7.92 8.17
N ALA A 110 8.96 7.10 9.11
CA ALA A 110 9.86 6.36 10.00
C ALA A 110 10.30 5.01 9.42
N SER A 111 9.83 4.66 8.22
CA SER A 111 10.11 3.36 7.62
C SER A 111 10.54 3.52 6.17
N ASP A 112 10.94 2.40 5.55
CA ASP A 112 11.31 2.39 4.13
C ASP A 112 10.16 1.96 3.23
N LEU A 113 8.96 1.85 3.79
CA LEU A 113 7.82 1.36 3.03
C LEU A 113 7.40 2.37 1.97
N VAL A 114 7.15 1.87 0.76
CA VAL A 114 6.69 2.69 -0.36
C VAL A 114 5.20 2.52 -0.56
N ARG A 115 4.70 1.32 -0.31
CA ARG A 115 3.29 0.96 -0.44
C ARG A 115 2.87 0.16 0.76
N VAL A 116 1.61 0.34 1.17
CA VAL A 116 1.08 -0.35 2.35
C VAL A 116 -0.27 -0.96 1.99
N PRO A 117 -0.43 -2.27 2.20
CA PRO A 117 -1.74 -2.89 2.02
C PRO A 117 -2.75 -2.37 3.03
N VAL A 118 -4.00 -2.28 2.59
CA VAL A 118 -5.12 -1.88 3.45
C VAL A 118 -6.00 -3.10 3.66
N VAL A 119 -6.33 -3.37 4.91
CA VAL A 119 -7.15 -4.54 5.28
C VAL A 119 -8.37 -4.10 6.07
N ASP A 120 -9.40 -4.93 6.06
CA ASP A 120 -10.59 -4.70 6.88
C ASP A 120 -10.43 -5.36 8.26
N ALA A 121 -11.49 -5.36 9.05
CA ALA A 121 -11.46 -5.90 10.41
C ALA A 121 -11.16 -7.40 10.46
N ASN A 122 -11.33 -8.10 9.35
CA ASN A 122 -11.05 -9.53 9.24
C ASN A 122 -9.72 -9.82 8.56
N ASP A 123 -8.87 -8.80 8.42
CA ASP A 123 -7.57 -8.87 7.75
C ASP A 123 -7.66 -9.20 6.26
N LYS A 124 -8.82 -8.98 5.66
CA LYS A 124 -8.97 -9.15 4.23
C LYS A 124 -8.45 -7.95 3.49
N LEU A 125 -7.72 -8.20 2.42
CA LEU A 125 -7.16 -7.14 1.58
C LEU A 125 -8.27 -6.38 0.88
N VAL A 126 -8.33 -5.07 1.08
CA VAL A 126 -9.35 -4.21 0.47
C VAL A 126 -8.78 -3.09 -0.35
N GLY A 127 -7.48 -2.84 -0.26
CA GLY A 127 -6.88 -1.76 -1.03
C GLY A 127 -5.38 -1.70 -0.82
N ILE A 128 -4.79 -0.68 -1.43
CA ILE A 128 -3.37 -0.40 -1.26
C ILE A 128 -3.19 1.12 -1.31
N VAL A 129 -2.25 1.64 -0.54
CA VAL A 129 -1.94 3.06 -0.53
C VAL A 129 -0.44 3.24 -0.69
N ALA A 130 -0.04 4.16 -1.54
CA ALA A 130 1.38 4.44 -1.80
C ALA A 130 1.73 5.83 -1.30
N ARG A 131 3.03 6.05 -1.05
CA ARG A 131 3.53 7.39 -0.72
C ARG A 131 3.05 8.44 -1.72
N ARG A 132 3.08 8.08 -2.99
CA ARG A 132 2.67 8.97 -4.08
C ARG A 132 1.21 9.41 -3.91
N ASP A 133 0.34 8.51 -3.45
CA ASP A 133 -1.06 8.83 -3.26
C ASP A 133 -1.24 9.90 -2.19
N LEU A 134 -0.43 9.84 -1.15
CA LEU A 134 -0.47 10.84 -0.08
C LEU A 134 -0.02 12.21 -0.59
N LEU A 135 1.05 12.23 -1.37
CA LEU A 135 1.54 13.48 -1.93
C LEU A 135 0.53 14.11 -2.88
N ARG A 136 -0.08 13.26 -3.72
CA ARG A 136 -1.09 13.73 -4.67
C ARG A 136 -2.28 14.33 -3.93
N THR A 137 -2.73 13.67 -2.87
CA THR A 137 -3.85 14.13 -2.06
C THR A 137 -3.52 15.45 -1.37
N TYR A 138 -2.32 15.56 -0.83
CA TYR A 138 -1.88 16.78 -0.17
C TYR A 138 -1.88 17.97 -1.15
N LEU A 139 -1.31 17.75 -2.33
CA LEU A 139 -1.25 18.80 -3.35
C LEU A 139 -2.62 19.21 -3.85
N ALA A 140 -3.53 18.26 -4.01
CA ALA A 140 -4.89 18.56 -4.44
C ALA A 140 -5.60 19.48 -3.46
N GLY A 141 -5.43 19.20 -2.16
CA GLY A 141 -6.02 20.04 -1.12
C GLY A 141 -5.42 21.43 -1.11
N ASN A 142 -4.11 21.52 -1.24
CA ASN A 142 -3.44 22.81 -1.26
C ASN A 142 -3.79 23.62 -2.51
N SER A 143 -3.91 22.96 -3.66
CA SER A 143 -4.32 23.64 -4.90
C SER A 143 -5.71 24.24 -4.76
N SER A 144 -6.64 23.50 -4.16
CA SER A 144 -7.99 24.00 -3.91
C SER A 144 -7.98 25.22 -2.99
N LYS A 145 -7.15 25.18 -1.95
CA LYS A 145 -7.07 26.28 -1.01
C LYS A 145 -6.35 27.47 -1.60
N GLY A 146 -5.44 27.24 -2.49
CA GLY A 146 -4.66 28.30 -3.11
C GLY A 146 -5.48 29.15 -4.08
N LYS A 147 -6.66 28.71 -4.41
CA LYS A 147 -7.54 29.50 -5.25
C LYS A 147 -8.45 30.36 -4.42
#